data_7391d04274a91dd80d4f5fd951012eed
#
_entry.id   7391d04274a91dd80d4f5fd951012eed
#
_cell.length_a   1.000
_cell.length_b   1.000
_cell.length_c   1.000
_cell.angle_alpha   90.00
_cell.angle_beta   90.00
_cell.angle_gamma   90.00
#
_symmetry.space_group_name_H-M   'P 1'
#
loop_
_entity.id
_entity.type
_entity.pdbx_description
1 polymer ?
#
loop_
_entity_poly.entity_id
_entity_poly.type
_entity_poly.pdbx_seq_one_letter_code
_entity_poly.pdbx_strand_id
1 'polypeptide(L)'
;MVKKVDQSQFDEVRKSKAAVVDFSATWCGPCQMLAPILDELSGEVDSVDFYNVDVDENPDLAREFRIMNIPAVVALKDGQIVGQQI
;
A
#
# COMPACT_ATOMS: atom_id res chain seq x y z
N MET A 1 -5.45 10.46 4.72
CA MET A 1 -4.35 10.74 3.77
C MET A 1 -3.48 9.50 3.61
N VAL A 2 -3.12 9.16 2.39
CA VAL A 2 -2.23 8.03 2.13
C VAL A 2 -0.79 8.47 2.38
N LYS A 3 -0.06 7.71 3.17
CA LYS A 3 1.34 8.01 3.51
C LYS A 3 2.27 7.15 2.67
N LYS A 4 3.19 7.80 1.95
CA LYS A 4 4.22 7.08 1.22
C LYS A 4 5.27 6.57 2.21
N VAL A 5 5.58 5.28 2.14
CA VAL A 5 6.59 4.66 3.01
C VAL A 5 7.58 3.87 2.16
N ASP A 6 8.79 3.74 2.69
CA ASP A 6 9.81 2.91 2.08
C ASP A 6 10.08 1.69 2.98
N GLN A 7 11.04 0.88 2.55
CA GLN A 7 11.40 -0.33 3.27
C GLN A 7 11.86 -0.05 4.70
N SER A 8 12.58 1.06 4.91
CA SER A 8 13.08 1.41 6.24
C SER A 8 11.97 1.84 7.19
N GLN A 9 10.83 2.27 6.66
CA GLN A 9 9.67 2.74 7.44
C GLN A 9 8.59 1.67 7.57
N PHE A 10 8.77 0.51 6.96
CA PHE A 10 7.70 -0.48 6.85
C PHE A 10 7.33 -1.13 8.19
N ASP A 11 8.17 -1.02 9.21
CA ASP A 11 7.81 -1.49 10.56
C ASP A 11 6.57 -0.78 11.09
N GLU A 12 6.40 0.48 10.74
CA GLU A 12 5.21 1.25 11.09
C GLU A 12 3.95 0.58 10.54
N VAL A 13 4.02 0.10 9.29
CA VAL A 13 2.92 -0.58 8.64
C VAL A 13 2.60 -1.90 9.34
N ARG A 14 3.65 -2.66 9.69
CA ARG A 14 3.49 -3.97 10.33
C ARG A 14 2.88 -3.86 11.73
N LYS A 15 3.07 -2.73 12.40
CA LYS A 15 2.55 -2.48 13.75
C LYS A 15 1.13 -1.93 13.74
N SER A 16 0.63 -1.51 12.60
CA SER A 16 -0.73 -1.00 12.49
C SER A 16 -1.74 -2.11 12.73
N LYS A 17 -2.82 -1.81 13.43
CA LYS A 17 -3.90 -2.77 13.66
C LYS A 17 -4.64 -3.10 12.38
N ALA A 18 -4.80 -2.11 11.50
CA ALA A 18 -5.44 -2.31 10.21
C ALA A 18 -4.79 -1.35 9.21
N ALA A 19 -4.25 -1.88 8.14
CA ALA A 19 -3.56 -1.10 7.13
C ALA A 19 -3.95 -1.54 5.73
N VAL A 20 -3.96 -0.58 4.81
CA VAL A 20 -4.09 -0.83 3.39
C VAL A 20 -2.83 -0.29 2.73
N VAL A 21 -2.15 -1.14 1.97
CA VAL A 21 -0.91 -0.79 1.28
C VAL A 21 -1.15 -0.85 -0.23
N ASP A 22 -0.94 0.28 -0.89
CA ASP A 22 -1.05 0.39 -2.33
C ASP A 22 0.36 0.29 -2.93
N PHE A 23 0.61 -0.78 -3.67
CA PHE A 23 1.87 -0.95 -4.40
C PHE A 23 1.71 -0.37 -5.80
N SER A 24 2.57 0.56 -6.15
CA SER A 24 2.47 1.32 -7.39
C SER A 24 3.84 1.66 -7.97
N ALA A 25 3.84 2.32 -9.13
CA ALA A 25 5.05 2.87 -9.74
C ALA A 25 4.70 4.19 -10.41
N THR A 26 5.69 5.07 -10.55
CA THR A 26 5.45 6.40 -11.13
C THR A 26 5.02 6.34 -12.59
N TRP A 27 5.47 5.32 -13.32
CA TRP A 27 5.14 5.15 -14.75
C TRP A 27 3.81 4.45 -14.99
N CYS A 28 3.15 4.00 -13.95
CA CYS A 28 1.92 3.19 -14.06
C CYS A 28 0.70 4.11 -14.13
N GLY A 29 0.08 4.20 -15.30
CA GLY A 29 -1.13 5.01 -15.50
C GLY A 29 -2.29 4.63 -14.59
N PRO A 30 -2.70 3.34 -14.55
CA PRO A 30 -3.78 2.91 -13.65
C PRO A 30 -3.49 3.19 -12.18
N CYS A 31 -2.22 3.11 -11.76
CA CYS A 31 -1.84 3.45 -10.38
C CYS A 31 -2.13 4.91 -10.08
N GLN A 32 -1.84 5.79 -11.02
CA GLN A 32 -2.08 7.23 -10.85
C GLN A 32 -3.57 7.56 -10.81
N MET A 33 -4.39 6.78 -11.49
CA MET A 33 -5.84 6.94 -11.44
C MET A 33 -6.41 6.47 -10.11
N LEU A 34 -5.82 5.44 -9.52
CA LEU A 34 -6.27 4.88 -8.25
C LEU A 34 -5.86 5.75 -7.06
N ALA A 35 -4.71 6.42 -7.13
CA ALA A 35 -4.15 7.17 -6.02
C ALA A 35 -5.13 8.19 -5.40
N PRO A 36 -5.79 9.07 -6.19
CA PRO A 36 -6.74 10.03 -5.60
C PRO A 36 -7.96 9.35 -4.99
N ILE A 37 -8.37 8.20 -5.52
CA ILE A 37 -9.51 7.44 -4.97
C ILE A 37 -9.15 6.93 -3.58
N LEU A 38 -7.95 6.36 -3.43
CA LEU A 38 -7.49 5.86 -2.14
C LEU A 38 -7.27 6.99 -1.14
N ASP A 39 -6.76 8.12 -1.61
CA ASP A 39 -6.56 9.28 -0.75
C ASP A 39 -7.87 9.82 -0.21
N GLU A 40 -8.90 9.90 -1.07
CA GLU A 40 -10.24 10.29 -0.65
C GLU A 40 -10.82 9.30 0.36
N LEU A 41 -10.70 8.00 0.08
CA LEU A 41 -11.19 6.96 0.98
C LEU A 41 -10.49 7.02 2.34
N SER A 42 -9.19 7.29 2.35
CA SER A 42 -8.43 7.38 3.58
C SER A 42 -8.91 8.52 4.48
N GLY A 43 -9.48 9.57 3.89
CA GLY A 43 -10.07 10.66 4.64
C GLY A 43 -11.42 10.31 5.25
N GLU A 44 -12.06 9.26 4.75
CA GLU A 44 -13.39 8.84 5.21
C GLU A 44 -13.35 7.70 6.22
N VAL A 45 -12.24 6.95 6.28
CA VAL A 45 -12.11 5.77 7.13
C VAL A 45 -10.98 5.99 8.13
N ASP A 46 -11.33 6.32 9.37
CA ASP A 46 -10.35 6.65 10.40
C ASP A 46 -9.70 5.44 11.05
N SER A 47 -10.34 4.28 10.97
CA SER A 47 -9.89 3.06 11.66
C SER A 47 -8.83 2.28 10.89
N VAL A 48 -8.48 2.74 9.69
CA VAL A 48 -7.52 2.05 8.81
C VAL A 48 -6.44 3.03 8.39
N ASP A 49 -5.19 2.62 8.49
CA ASP A 49 -4.05 3.40 8.01
C ASP A 49 -3.79 3.06 6.55
N PHE A 50 -3.63 4.08 5.72
CA PHE A 50 -3.40 3.91 4.29
C PHE A 50 -1.98 4.29 3.93
N TYR A 51 -1.31 3.40 3.19
CA TYR A 51 0.09 3.56 2.80
C TYR A 51 0.27 3.31 1.31
N ASN A 52 1.32 3.92 0.77
CA ASN A 52 1.75 3.69 -0.61
C ASN A 52 3.21 3.27 -0.62
N VAL A 53 3.52 2.24 -1.42
CA VAL A 53 4.89 1.75 -1.63
C VAL A 53 5.18 1.78 -3.12
N ASP A 54 6.28 2.44 -3.51
CA ASP A 54 6.77 2.42 -4.89
C ASP A 54 7.59 1.16 -5.08
N VAL A 55 7.18 0.30 -6.02
CA VAL A 55 7.83 -1.01 -6.22
C VAL A 55 9.23 -0.87 -6.82
N ASP A 56 9.48 0.17 -7.58
CA ASP A 56 10.81 0.39 -8.17
C ASP A 56 11.82 0.83 -7.12
N GLU A 57 11.38 1.61 -6.14
CA GLU A 57 12.23 2.06 -5.04
C GLU A 57 12.36 1.00 -3.95
N ASN A 58 11.41 0.07 -3.87
CA ASN A 58 11.34 -0.93 -2.80
C ASN A 58 11.13 -2.33 -3.37
N PRO A 59 12.09 -2.83 -4.17
CA PRO A 59 11.93 -4.14 -4.81
C PRO A 59 11.84 -5.30 -3.82
N ASP A 60 12.47 -5.19 -2.65
CA ASP A 60 12.42 -6.24 -1.64
C ASP A 60 11.02 -6.37 -1.04
N LEU A 61 10.35 -5.25 -0.79
CA LEU A 61 8.97 -5.28 -0.30
C LEU A 61 8.03 -5.87 -1.35
N ALA A 62 8.20 -5.48 -2.61
CA ALA A 62 7.39 -6.03 -3.69
C ALA A 62 7.55 -7.53 -3.77
N ARG A 63 8.78 -8.02 -3.60
CA ARG A 63 9.08 -9.45 -3.63
C ARG A 63 8.50 -10.17 -2.43
N GLU A 64 8.60 -9.57 -1.25
CA GLU A 64 8.05 -10.13 -0.01
C GLU A 64 6.54 -10.36 -0.14
N PHE A 65 5.83 -9.40 -0.72
CA PHE A 65 4.38 -9.47 -0.88
C PHE A 65 3.96 -10.13 -2.20
N ARG A 66 4.92 -10.62 -2.97
CA ARG A 66 4.70 -11.32 -4.25
C ARG A 66 3.89 -10.48 -5.23
N ILE A 67 4.22 -9.19 -5.31
CA ILE A 67 3.55 -8.26 -6.19
C ILE A 67 4.04 -8.52 -7.62
N MET A 68 3.17 -9.01 -8.47
CA MET A 68 3.48 -9.32 -9.86
C MET A 68 2.87 -8.34 -10.84
N ASN A 69 1.78 -7.72 -10.46
CA ASN A 69 1.09 -6.72 -11.26
C ASN A 69 0.77 -5.52 -10.40
N ILE A 70 0.74 -4.33 -10.99
CA ILE A 70 0.38 -3.09 -10.31
C ILE A 70 -0.71 -2.37 -11.10
N PRO A 71 -1.61 -1.64 -10.44
CA PRO A 71 -1.64 -1.43 -8.99
C PRO A 71 -2.03 -2.69 -8.23
N ALA A 72 -1.48 -2.87 -7.04
CA ALA A 72 -1.86 -3.96 -6.16
C ALA A 72 -2.15 -3.40 -4.78
N VAL A 73 -3.30 -3.74 -4.22
CA VAL A 73 -3.73 -3.25 -2.91
C VAL A 73 -3.79 -4.43 -1.96
N VAL A 74 -3.05 -4.32 -0.86
CA VAL A 74 -2.94 -5.38 0.14
C VAL A 74 -3.52 -4.87 1.45
N ALA A 75 -4.42 -5.63 2.04
CA ALA A 75 -4.98 -5.32 3.34
C ALA A 75 -4.28 -6.16 4.41
N LEU A 76 -3.84 -5.48 5.47
CA LEU A 76 -3.14 -6.12 6.59
C LEU A 76 -3.92 -5.89 7.87
N LYS A 77 -3.97 -6.91 8.72
CA LYS A 77 -4.49 -6.79 10.07
C LYS A 77 -3.44 -7.32 11.04
N ASP A 78 -3.01 -6.46 11.95
CA ASP A 78 -1.94 -6.79 12.92
C ASP A 78 -0.69 -7.33 12.20
N GLY A 79 -0.38 -6.75 11.04
CA GLY A 79 0.79 -7.13 10.25
C GLY A 79 0.60 -8.36 9.36
N GLN A 80 -0.57 -8.98 9.37
CA GLN A 80 -0.86 -10.19 8.58
C GLN A 80 -1.73 -9.86 7.38
N ILE A 81 -1.41 -10.43 6.23
CA ILE A 81 -2.20 -10.22 5.01
C ILE A 81 -3.56 -10.87 5.20
N VAL A 82 -4.64 -10.08 5.07
CA VAL A 82 -6.00 -10.57 5.14
C VAL A 82 -6.76 -10.41 3.83
N GLY A 83 -6.20 -9.70 2.88
CA GLY A 83 -6.79 -9.54 1.56
C GLY A 83 -5.81 -8.94 0.58
N GLN A 84 -6.04 -9.19 -0.71
CA GLN A 84 -5.21 -8.65 -1.77
C GLN A 84 -6.04 -8.48 -3.03
N GLN A 85 -5.90 -7.33 -3.67
CA GLN A 85 -6.63 -6.99 -4.89
C GLN A 85 -5.66 -6.40 -5.90
N ILE A 86 -5.75 -6.89 -7.12
CA ILE A 86 -4.90 -6.42 -8.22
C ILE A 86 -5.75 -5.73 -9.26
#